data_9b88fcc22f612bf0575879f6d986f3fb
#
_entry.id   9b88fcc22f612bf0575879f6d986f3fb
#
_cell.length_a   1.000
_cell.length_b   1.000
_cell.length_c   1.000
_cell.angle_alpha   90.00
_cell.angle_beta   90.00
_cell.angle_gamma   90.00
#
_symmetry.space_group_name_H-M   'P 1'
#
loop_
_entity.id
_entity.type
_entity.pdbx_description
1 polymer ?
#
loop_
_entity_poly.entity_id
_entity_poly.type
_entity_poly.pdbx_seq_one_letter_code
_entity_poly.pdbx_strand_id
1 'polypeptide(L)'
;MKTKSNLERVLEAKQFAVTGELGPPQSADPEVIRRKAKILKSHIDACNVTDGQTAVVRMASWAACLLAKEEGLDPIVQMPCRDRNRIALQMDVLGIAALGINNMLCLTGDHQKFGNHPTTKGVYDIDSTQLVKMVKDMRDEKKFQCGEEMAVEPHLFIGAAANPFADPFEFRVARLAKKVTAGADFIQTQIVYNVDKFAEWMKGVRDRGLHERVKVLAGVAPIKSVGAARYMKTRVPGMDVPDSIVARLQGVPREQVSGEGIKLCVDIINQVREIEGVAGIHVMAIEWEEAVPEILEAAGLLPRPRFVP
;
A
#
# COMPACT_ATOMS: atom_id res chain seq x y z
N MET A 1 -14.32 15.51 -4.47
CA MET A 1 -13.74 14.20 -4.82
C MET A 1 -13.10 14.28 -6.20
N LYS A 2 -11.96 13.65 -6.37
CA LYS A 2 -11.19 13.61 -7.64
C LYS A 2 -11.56 12.40 -8.49
N THR A 3 -12.14 11.37 -7.85
CA THR A 3 -12.47 10.10 -8.50
C THR A 3 -13.83 9.55 -8.00
N LYS A 4 -14.16 8.34 -8.44
CA LYS A 4 -15.31 7.57 -7.90
C LYS A 4 -14.85 6.47 -6.93
N SER A 5 -13.60 6.53 -6.45
CA SER A 5 -13.00 5.54 -5.55
C SER A 5 -13.75 5.46 -4.22
N ASN A 6 -13.96 4.23 -3.73
CA ASN A 6 -14.50 4.03 -2.39
C ASN A 6 -13.50 4.48 -1.31
N LEU A 7 -12.19 4.27 -1.54
CA LEU A 7 -11.15 4.73 -0.63
C LEU A 7 -11.17 6.26 -0.46
N GLU A 8 -11.30 7.01 -1.56
CA GLU A 8 -11.42 8.47 -1.50
C GLU A 8 -12.66 8.88 -0.71
N ARG A 9 -13.81 8.24 -0.92
CA ARG A 9 -15.07 8.54 -0.21
C ARG A 9 -14.92 8.33 1.31
N VAL A 10 -14.32 7.21 1.72
CA VAL A 10 -14.06 6.90 3.15
C VAL A 10 -13.19 7.97 3.78
N LEU A 11 -12.10 8.35 3.12
CA LEU A 11 -11.13 9.32 3.61
C LEU A 11 -11.69 10.75 3.65
N GLU A 12 -12.48 11.16 2.66
CA GLU A 12 -13.17 12.47 2.63
C GLU A 12 -14.27 12.56 3.71
N ALA A 13 -14.95 11.44 3.98
CA ALA A 13 -15.90 11.34 5.09
C ALA A 13 -15.22 11.30 6.47
N LYS A 14 -13.89 11.44 6.54
CA LYS A 14 -13.08 11.34 7.77
C LYS A 14 -13.30 10.04 8.55
N GLN A 15 -13.65 8.96 7.85
CA GLN A 15 -13.72 7.64 8.44
C GLN A 15 -12.33 7.00 8.41
N PHE A 16 -12.02 6.21 9.44
CA PHE A 16 -10.75 5.50 9.51
C PHE A 16 -10.69 4.42 8.43
N ALA A 17 -9.86 4.64 7.41
CA ALA A 17 -9.80 3.77 6.24
C ALA A 17 -9.06 2.46 6.52
N VAL A 18 -9.50 1.39 5.88
CA VAL A 18 -8.85 0.08 5.90
C VAL A 18 -8.57 -0.37 4.46
N THR A 19 -7.30 -0.50 4.12
CA THR A 19 -6.89 -1.13 2.86
C THR A 19 -6.23 -2.47 3.12
N GLY A 20 -6.42 -3.42 2.22
CA GLY A 20 -5.74 -4.71 2.24
C GLY A 20 -4.74 -4.84 1.09
N GLU A 21 -4.06 -5.98 1.04
CA GLU A 21 -3.13 -6.31 -0.04
C GLU A 21 -3.43 -7.68 -0.62
N LEU A 22 -3.33 -7.80 -1.93
CA LEU A 22 -3.47 -9.02 -2.70
C LEU A 22 -2.25 -9.21 -3.59
N GLY A 23 -1.55 -10.32 -3.40
CA GLY A 23 -0.42 -10.71 -4.25
C GLY A 23 -0.90 -11.55 -5.44
N PRO A 24 -0.65 -11.09 -6.70
CA PRO A 24 -0.94 -11.90 -7.88
C PRO A 24 -0.11 -13.19 -7.92
N PRO A 25 -0.64 -14.27 -8.55
CA PRO A 25 0.08 -15.54 -8.67
C PRO A 25 1.21 -15.49 -9.70
N GLN A 26 2.13 -16.44 -9.61
CA GLN A 26 3.12 -16.74 -10.65
C GLN A 26 2.53 -17.66 -11.74
N SER A 27 1.31 -17.40 -12.13
CA SER A 27 0.57 -18.18 -13.14
C SER A 27 -0.48 -17.31 -13.81
N ALA A 28 -1.09 -17.82 -14.87
CA ALA A 28 -2.23 -17.21 -15.56
C ALA A 28 -3.59 -17.62 -14.95
N ASP A 29 -3.62 -18.20 -13.77
CA ASP A 29 -4.85 -18.67 -13.12
C ASP A 29 -5.63 -17.52 -12.48
N PRO A 30 -6.81 -17.12 -13.03
CA PRO A 30 -7.61 -16.02 -12.48
C PRO A 30 -8.30 -16.38 -11.15
N GLU A 31 -8.51 -17.68 -10.88
CA GLU A 31 -9.25 -18.12 -9.69
C GLU A 31 -8.49 -17.83 -8.39
N VAL A 32 -7.16 -17.75 -8.45
CA VAL A 32 -6.34 -17.31 -7.31
C VAL A 32 -6.75 -15.92 -6.87
N ILE A 33 -6.89 -14.98 -7.83
CA ILE A 33 -7.31 -13.61 -7.55
C ILE A 33 -8.76 -13.57 -7.04
N ARG A 34 -9.68 -14.25 -7.72
CA ARG A 34 -11.10 -14.24 -7.35
C ARG A 34 -11.33 -14.80 -5.95
N ARG A 35 -10.65 -15.90 -5.58
CA ARG A 35 -10.73 -16.46 -4.24
C ARG A 35 -10.27 -15.48 -3.16
N LYS A 36 -9.09 -14.86 -3.34
CA LYS A 36 -8.55 -13.86 -2.40
C LYS A 36 -9.47 -12.63 -2.31
N ALA A 37 -9.98 -12.16 -3.45
CA ALA A 37 -10.89 -11.04 -3.50
C ALA A 37 -12.19 -11.30 -2.72
N LYS A 38 -12.77 -12.51 -2.81
CA LYS A 38 -13.97 -12.90 -2.05
C LYS A 38 -13.76 -12.87 -0.54
N ILE A 39 -12.56 -13.21 -0.06
CA ILE A 39 -12.22 -13.13 1.37
C ILE A 39 -12.21 -11.68 1.84
N LEU A 40 -11.68 -10.77 1.03
CA LEU A 40 -11.40 -9.39 1.44
C LEU A 40 -12.59 -8.42 1.23
N LYS A 41 -13.45 -8.65 0.23
CA LYS A 41 -14.39 -7.63 -0.29
C LYS A 41 -15.34 -7.00 0.72
N SER A 42 -15.69 -7.69 1.81
CA SER A 42 -16.61 -7.18 2.83
C SER A 42 -15.88 -6.55 4.03
N HIS A 43 -14.57 -6.64 4.05
CA HIS A 43 -13.75 -6.34 5.23
C HIS A 43 -12.84 -5.13 5.03
N ILE A 44 -12.60 -4.69 3.79
CA ILE A 44 -11.71 -3.58 3.48
C ILE A 44 -12.38 -2.56 2.56
N ASP A 45 -11.89 -1.33 2.55
CA ASP A 45 -12.43 -0.25 1.73
C ASP A 45 -11.81 -0.22 0.33
N ALA A 46 -10.55 -0.64 0.21
CA ALA A 46 -9.85 -0.81 -1.06
C ALA A 46 -8.73 -1.86 -0.93
N CYS A 47 -8.28 -2.43 -2.05
CA CYS A 47 -7.30 -3.50 -2.07
C CYS A 47 -6.12 -3.18 -2.97
N ASN A 48 -4.92 -3.11 -2.40
CA ASN A 48 -3.69 -3.06 -3.20
C ASN A 48 -3.50 -4.38 -3.95
N VAL A 49 -3.15 -4.27 -5.21
CA VAL A 49 -2.70 -5.39 -6.02
C VAL A 49 -1.24 -5.16 -6.39
N THR A 50 -0.37 -6.00 -5.87
CA THR A 50 1.08 -5.83 -6.04
C THR A 50 1.53 -6.08 -7.48
N ASP A 51 2.62 -5.41 -7.92
CA ASP A 51 3.17 -5.58 -9.26
C ASP A 51 4.63 -6.06 -9.19
N GLY A 52 4.83 -7.35 -9.38
CA GLY A 52 6.14 -7.96 -9.32
C GLY A 52 6.92 -7.65 -8.03
N GLN A 53 6.26 -7.78 -6.88
CA GLN A 53 6.89 -7.53 -5.57
C GLN A 53 8.15 -8.38 -5.42
N THR A 54 9.17 -7.82 -4.76
CA THR A 54 10.51 -8.40 -4.68
C THR A 54 11.16 -8.71 -6.04
N ALA A 55 10.70 -8.05 -7.12
CA ALA A 55 11.15 -8.29 -8.50
C ALA A 55 10.96 -9.74 -9.00
N VAL A 56 9.91 -10.41 -8.52
CA VAL A 56 9.53 -11.76 -8.94
C VAL A 56 8.42 -11.66 -9.99
N VAL A 57 8.54 -12.41 -11.10
CA VAL A 57 7.54 -12.45 -12.17
C VAL A 57 6.22 -13.00 -11.62
N ARG A 58 5.15 -12.22 -11.79
CA ARG A 58 3.77 -12.54 -11.40
C ARG A 58 2.80 -11.99 -12.45
N MET A 59 1.53 -12.34 -12.35
CA MET A 59 0.48 -11.71 -13.15
C MET A 59 0.55 -10.19 -12.97
N ALA A 60 0.41 -9.43 -14.05
CA ALA A 60 0.46 -7.96 -14.00
C ALA A 60 -0.62 -7.38 -13.07
N SER A 61 -0.24 -6.38 -12.28
CA SER A 61 -1.14 -5.74 -11.29
C SER A 61 -2.45 -5.27 -11.92
N TRP A 62 -2.41 -4.56 -13.05
CA TRP A 62 -3.62 -4.03 -13.69
C TRP A 62 -4.59 -5.14 -14.13
N ALA A 63 -4.08 -6.29 -14.62
CA ALA A 63 -4.92 -7.43 -14.99
C ALA A 63 -5.59 -8.06 -13.76
N ALA A 64 -4.82 -8.26 -12.68
CA ALA A 64 -5.34 -8.76 -11.42
C ALA A 64 -6.31 -7.77 -10.76
N CYS A 65 -6.11 -6.46 -10.90
CA CYS A 65 -7.05 -5.42 -10.47
C CYS A 65 -8.40 -5.56 -11.15
N LEU A 66 -8.43 -5.86 -12.45
CA LEU A 66 -9.69 -6.06 -13.19
C LEU A 66 -10.46 -7.26 -12.64
N LEU A 67 -9.79 -8.38 -12.42
CA LEU A 67 -10.39 -9.58 -11.82
C LEU A 67 -10.90 -9.31 -10.38
N ALA A 68 -10.14 -8.58 -9.57
CA ALA A 68 -10.55 -8.21 -8.22
C ALA A 68 -11.76 -7.26 -8.22
N LYS A 69 -11.83 -6.34 -9.18
CA LYS A 69 -12.95 -5.42 -9.39
C LYS A 69 -14.22 -6.15 -9.80
N GLU A 70 -14.14 -7.17 -10.67
CA GLU A 70 -15.26 -8.03 -11.03
C GLU A 70 -15.88 -8.72 -9.80
N GLU A 71 -15.07 -9.05 -8.79
CA GLU A 71 -15.55 -9.62 -7.53
C GLU A 71 -16.09 -8.56 -6.55
N GLY A 72 -16.01 -7.27 -6.89
CA GLY A 72 -16.59 -6.16 -6.12
C GLY A 72 -15.62 -5.47 -5.15
N LEU A 73 -14.31 -5.63 -5.30
CA LEU A 73 -13.30 -4.83 -4.62
C LEU A 73 -13.11 -3.48 -5.31
N ASP A 74 -12.67 -2.46 -4.55
CA ASP A 74 -12.11 -1.21 -5.08
C ASP A 74 -10.57 -1.38 -5.18
N PRO A 75 -10.00 -1.70 -6.35
CA PRO A 75 -8.59 -2.01 -6.45
C PRO A 75 -7.71 -0.77 -6.44
N ILE A 76 -6.51 -0.91 -5.87
CA ILE A 76 -5.41 0.04 -5.95
C ILE A 76 -4.32 -0.63 -6.79
N VAL A 77 -4.14 -0.19 -8.03
CA VAL A 77 -3.07 -0.73 -8.88
C VAL A 77 -1.71 -0.25 -8.38
N GLN A 78 -0.81 -1.16 -8.08
CA GLN A 78 0.59 -0.81 -7.84
C GLN A 78 1.33 -0.70 -9.17
N MET A 79 2.12 0.35 -9.35
CA MET A 79 2.88 0.57 -10.58
C MET A 79 4.32 0.98 -10.26
N PRO A 80 5.30 0.08 -10.46
CA PRO A 80 6.71 0.38 -10.27
C PRO A 80 7.34 0.97 -11.55
N CYS A 81 8.28 1.91 -11.34
CA CYS A 81 9.12 2.48 -12.39
C CYS A 81 10.21 1.49 -12.88
N ARG A 82 10.44 0.40 -12.14
CA ARG A 82 11.50 -0.58 -12.45
C ARG A 82 11.40 -1.15 -13.85
N ASP A 83 10.19 -1.48 -14.30
CA ASP A 83 9.98 -2.30 -15.50
C ASP A 83 9.47 -1.48 -16.69
N ARG A 84 9.14 -0.20 -16.50
CA ARG A 84 8.46 0.64 -17.49
C ARG A 84 9.17 1.98 -17.68
N ASN A 85 9.35 2.40 -18.92
CA ASN A 85 9.73 3.78 -19.22
C ASN A 85 8.50 4.71 -19.14
N ARG A 86 8.72 6.03 -19.22
CA ARG A 86 7.66 7.04 -19.10
C ARG A 86 6.56 6.94 -20.16
N ILE A 87 6.86 6.37 -21.34
CA ILE A 87 5.83 6.12 -22.36
C ILE A 87 4.90 5.01 -21.88
N ALA A 88 5.45 3.86 -21.51
CA ALA A 88 4.69 2.72 -21.01
C ALA A 88 3.90 3.05 -19.74
N LEU A 89 4.49 3.83 -18.82
CA LEU A 89 3.80 4.29 -17.61
C LEU A 89 2.56 5.14 -17.94
N GLN A 90 2.66 6.09 -18.88
CA GLN A 90 1.51 6.92 -19.29
C GLN A 90 0.45 6.10 -20.04
N MET A 91 0.86 5.15 -20.89
CA MET A 91 -0.06 4.22 -21.57
C MET A 91 -0.84 3.38 -20.55
N ASP A 92 -0.16 2.82 -19.55
CA ASP A 92 -0.80 2.04 -18.49
C ASP A 92 -1.75 2.90 -17.65
N VAL A 93 -1.38 4.16 -17.33
CA VAL A 93 -2.25 5.13 -16.62
C VAL A 93 -3.56 5.37 -17.38
N LEU A 94 -3.48 5.57 -18.69
CA LEU A 94 -4.69 5.73 -19.52
C LEU A 94 -5.51 4.43 -19.55
N GLY A 95 -4.85 3.28 -19.69
CA GLY A 95 -5.48 1.97 -19.75
C GLY A 95 -6.25 1.63 -18.47
N ILE A 96 -5.63 1.79 -17.30
CA ILE A 96 -6.28 1.51 -16.01
C ILE A 96 -7.45 2.45 -15.73
N ALA A 97 -7.32 3.73 -16.09
CA ALA A 97 -8.40 4.70 -15.96
C ALA A 97 -9.58 4.35 -16.87
N ALA A 98 -9.33 3.97 -18.12
CA ALA A 98 -10.36 3.53 -19.08
C ALA A 98 -11.10 2.27 -18.60
N LEU A 99 -10.42 1.36 -17.88
CA LEU A 99 -11.02 0.19 -17.24
C LEU A 99 -11.77 0.51 -15.94
N GLY A 100 -11.80 1.79 -15.54
CA GLY A 100 -12.48 2.27 -14.34
C GLY A 100 -11.81 1.81 -13.05
N ILE A 101 -10.49 1.63 -13.05
CA ILE A 101 -9.66 1.49 -11.85
C ILE A 101 -9.34 2.91 -11.39
N ASN A 102 -9.75 3.26 -10.17
CA ASN A 102 -9.74 4.65 -9.71
C ASN A 102 -8.62 4.95 -8.69
N ASN A 103 -7.82 3.97 -8.28
CA ASN A 103 -6.74 4.17 -7.33
C ASN A 103 -5.43 3.61 -7.89
N MET A 104 -4.34 4.32 -7.64
CA MET A 104 -3.00 3.92 -8.05
C MET A 104 -1.99 4.18 -6.95
N LEU A 105 -1.08 3.24 -6.69
CA LEU A 105 0.08 3.42 -5.83
C LEU A 105 1.35 3.51 -6.66
N CYS A 106 1.99 4.67 -6.64
CA CYS A 106 3.22 4.97 -7.37
C CYS A 106 4.45 4.46 -6.62
N LEU A 107 5.22 3.56 -7.24
CA LEU A 107 6.39 2.92 -6.65
C LEU A 107 7.64 3.10 -7.51
N THR A 108 8.81 3.11 -6.88
CA THR A 108 10.07 2.97 -7.63
C THR A 108 10.29 1.53 -8.03
N GLY A 109 9.92 0.59 -7.16
CA GLY A 109 10.10 -0.85 -7.32
C GLY A 109 11.41 -1.36 -6.72
N ASP A 110 11.41 -2.62 -6.29
CA ASP A 110 12.59 -3.31 -5.79
C ASP A 110 13.59 -3.58 -6.91
N HIS A 111 14.88 -3.60 -6.57
CA HIS A 111 15.91 -3.88 -7.56
C HIS A 111 15.82 -5.34 -8.03
N GLN A 112 15.92 -5.57 -9.34
CA GLN A 112 15.72 -6.88 -9.99
C GLN A 112 16.66 -7.98 -9.47
N LYS A 113 17.82 -7.62 -8.90
CA LYS A 113 18.74 -8.61 -8.31
C LYS A 113 18.16 -9.40 -7.14
N PHE A 114 17.09 -8.89 -6.51
CA PHE A 114 16.39 -9.56 -5.41
C PHE A 114 15.34 -10.57 -5.89
N GLY A 115 15.01 -10.55 -7.18
CA GLY A 115 13.98 -11.39 -7.78
C GLY A 115 14.52 -12.65 -8.47
N ASN A 116 13.64 -13.28 -9.23
CA ASN A 116 13.94 -14.52 -9.95
C ASN A 116 14.62 -14.31 -11.31
N HIS A 117 14.81 -13.04 -11.75
CA HIS A 117 15.53 -12.67 -12.97
C HIS A 117 16.60 -11.61 -12.67
N PRO A 118 17.66 -11.94 -11.91
CA PRO A 118 18.60 -10.95 -11.38
C PRO A 118 19.44 -10.23 -12.45
N THR A 119 19.51 -10.77 -13.68
CA THR A 119 20.26 -10.18 -14.81
C THR A 119 19.39 -9.27 -15.69
N THR A 120 18.08 -9.18 -15.44
CA THR A 120 17.17 -8.28 -16.16
C THR A 120 17.64 -6.84 -16.00
N LYS A 121 17.50 -6.05 -17.05
CA LYS A 121 17.80 -4.61 -17.02
C LYS A 121 16.63 -3.86 -16.43
N GLY A 122 16.87 -3.11 -15.34
CA GLY A 122 15.90 -2.16 -14.79
C GLY A 122 15.81 -0.93 -15.68
N VAL A 123 14.61 -0.41 -15.88
CA VAL A 123 14.37 0.79 -16.70
C VAL A 123 14.64 2.05 -15.87
N TYR A 124 13.90 2.24 -14.77
CA TYR A 124 14.05 3.40 -13.86
C TYR A 124 14.23 4.73 -14.58
N ASP A 125 13.47 4.96 -15.66
CA ASP A 125 13.47 6.21 -16.42
C ASP A 125 13.04 7.41 -15.56
N ILE A 126 12.14 7.14 -14.60
CA ILE A 126 11.72 8.08 -13.55
C ILE A 126 11.64 7.35 -12.21
N ASP A 127 11.62 8.11 -11.11
CA ASP A 127 11.35 7.58 -9.76
C ASP A 127 9.87 7.72 -9.36
N SER A 128 9.51 7.18 -8.19
CA SER A 128 8.12 7.23 -7.71
C SER A 128 7.61 8.66 -7.45
N THR A 129 8.47 9.62 -7.13
CA THR A 129 8.06 11.02 -6.91
C THR A 129 7.74 11.69 -8.24
N GLN A 130 8.56 11.42 -9.25
CA GLN A 130 8.32 11.89 -10.62
C GLN A 130 7.07 11.23 -11.21
N LEU A 131 6.84 9.93 -10.92
CA LEU A 131 5.63 9.22 -11.34
C LEU A 131 4.37 9.85 -10.71
N VAL A 132 4.39 10.17 -9.40
CA VAL A 132 3.28 10.89 -8.74
C VAL A 132 2.99 12.21 -9.46
N LYS A 133 4.04 13.00 -9.75
CA LYS A 133 3.87 14.29 -10.44
C LYS A 133 3.30 14.10 -11.84
N MET A 134 3.82 13.15 -12.60
CA MET A 134 3.34 12.85 -13.96
C MET A 134 1.85 12.48 -13.97
N VAL A 135 1.42 11.55 -13.08
CA VAL A 135 0.02 11.14 -13.00
C VAL A 135 -0.88 12.28 -12.53
N LYS A 136 -0.39 13.12 -11.60
CA LYS A 136 -1.08 14.33 -11.17
C LYS A 136 -1.30 15.30 -12.34
N ASP A 137 -0.29 15.55 -13.14
CA ASP A 137 -0.40 16.47 -14.29
C ASP A 137 -1.34 15.92 -15.36
N MET A 138 -1.30 14.61 -15.63
CA MET A 138 -2.26 13.95 -16.52
C MET A 138 -3.69 14.12 -16.00
N ARG A 139 -3.95 13.98 -14.70
CA ARG A 139 -5.27 14.11 -14.08
C ARG A 139 -5.74 15.55 -13.99
N ASP A 140 -4.90 16.48 -13.49
CA ASP A 140 -5.33 17.82 -13.10
C ASP A 140 -5.15 18.85 -14.24
N GLU A 141 -4.16 18.65 -15.10
CA GLU A 141 -3.79 19.57 -16.19
C GLU A 141 -4.12 19.02 -17.59
N LYS A 142 -4.58 17.77 -17.69
CA LYS A 142 -4.85 17.06 -18.96
C LYS A 142 -3.66 17.05 -19.91
N LYS A 143 -2.44 16.92 -19.37
CA LYS A 143 -1.20 16.97 -20.16
C LYS A 143 -0.36 15.72 -19.97
N PHE A 144 0.16 15.22 -21.08
CA PHE A 144 1.27 14.27 -21.06
C PHE A 144 2.55 14.93 -20.56
N GLN A 145 3.52 14.13 -20.15
CA GLN A 145 4.81 14.68 -19.67
C GLN A 145 5.58 15.45 -20.75
N CYS A 146 5.32 15.21 -22.02
CA CYS A 146 5.88 15.99 -23.15
C CYS A 146 5.21 17.37 -23.33
N GLY A 147 4.11 17.65 -22.63
CA GLY A 147 3.36 18.90 -22.71
C GLY A 147 2.15 18.86 -23.66
N GLU A 148 1.98 17.81 -24.44
CA GLU A 148 0.82 17.65 -25.29
C GLU A 148 -0.46 17.45 -24.46
N GLU A 149 -1.58 18.02 -24.92
CA GLU A 149 -2.88 17.91 -24.27
C GLU A 149 -3.57 16.59 -24.62
N MET A 150 -4.33 16.05 -23.66
CA MET A 150 -5.19 14.89 -23.86
C MET A 150 -6.68 15.29 -23.85
N ALA A 151 -7.50 14.56 -24.60
CA ALA A 151 -8.93 14.84 -24.71
C ALA A 151 -9.69 14.56 -23.41
N VAL A 152 -9.31 13.49 -22.68
CA VAL A 152 -9.96 13.04 -21.45
C VAL A 152 -8.88 12.68 -20.43
N GLU A 153 -9.00 13.25 -19.23
CA GLU A 153 -8.09 13.01 -18.12
C GLU A 153 -8.33 11.67 -17.42
N PRO A 154 -7.26 11.02 -16.87
CA PRO A 154 -7.42 9.85 -16.02
C PRO A 154 -7.87 10.27 -14.61
N HIS A 155 -9.02 9.78 -14.13
CA HIS A 155 -9.53 10.04 -12.78
C HIS A 155 -8.94 9.03 -11.79
N LEU A 156 -7.77 9.34 -11.20
CA LEU A 156 -7.05 8.48 -10.29
C LEU A 156 -6.82 9.14 -8.92
N PHE A 157 -7.11 8.43 -7.84
CA PHE A 157 -6.69 8.76 -6.48
C PHE A 157 -5.26 8.24 -6.29
N ILE A 158 -4.30 9.15 -6.11
CA ILE A 158 -2.87 8.89 -6.27
C ILE A 158 -2.23 8.62 -4.93
N GLY A 159 -1.74 7.41 -4.74
CA GLY A 159 -0.98 6.98 -3.57
C GLY A 159 0.52 6.94 -3.81
N ALA A 160 1.27 7.02 -2.72
CA ALA A 160 2.70 6.76 -2.70
C ALA A 160 3.11 6.03 -1.42
N ALA A 161 4.21 5.27 -1.48
CA ALA A 161 4.75 4.59 -0.30
C ALA A 161 5.65 5.53 0.52
N ALA A 162 5.68 5.32 1.85
CA ALA A 162 6.67 5.93 2.73
C ALA A 162 7.32 4.85 3.61
N ASN A 163 8.60 5.02 3.94
CA ASN A 163 9.26 4.21 4.94
C ASN A 163 9.68 5.10 6.12
N PRO A 164 8.96 5.05 7.26
CA PRO A 164 9.28 5.83 8.45
C PRO A 164 10.56 5.40 9.16
N PHE A 165 11.07 4.19 8.89
CA PHE A 165 12.08 3.53 9.72
C PHE A 165 13.49 3.52 9.13
N ALA A 166 13.62 3.77 7.81
CA ALA A 166 14.90 3.69 7.14
C ALA A 166 15.84 4.85 7.52
N ASP A 167 17.14 4.59 7.52
CA ASP A 167 18.16 5.60 7.76
C ASP A 167 18.44 6.48 6.52
N PRO A 168 18.86 7.73 6.69
CA PRO A 168 18.82 8.48 7.95
C PRO A 168 17.37 8.85 8.31
N PHE A 169 16.99 8.63 9.57
CA PHE A 169 15.61 8.77 10.05
C PHE A 169 15.07 10.21 9.89
N GLU A 170 15.85 11.20 10.24
CA GLU A 170 15.50 12.63 10.16
C GLU A 170 15.15 13.08 8.74
N PHE A 171 15.62 12.34 7.71
CA PHE A 171 15.34 12.65 6.32
C PHE A 171 13.97 12.09 5.86
N ARG A 172 13.34 11.19 6.61
CA ARG A 172 12.12 10.50 6.18
C ARG A 172 10.95 11.45 5.99
N VAL A 173 10.79 12.44 6.87
CA VAL A 173 9.73 13.46 6.74
C VAL A 173 9.97 14.35 5.52
N ALA A 174 11.22 14.71 5.22
CA ALA A 174 11.56 15.49 4.02
C ALA A 174 11.27 14.71 2.73
N ARG A 175 11.51 13.39 2.71
CA ARG A 175 11.13 12.53 1.57
C ARG A 175 9.61 12.45 1.39
N LEU A 176 8.85 12.36 2.49
CA LEU A 176 7.40 12.43 2.42
C LEU A 176 6.94 13.77 1.84
N ALA A 177 7.50 14.90 2.32
CA ALA A 177 7.14 16.22 1.83
C ALA A 177 7.32 16.36 0.30
N LYS A 178 8.34 15.75 -0.29
CA LYS A 178 8.53 15.73 -1.76
C LYS A 178 7.36 15.03 -2.46
N LYS A 179 6.88 13.89 -1.94
CA LYS A 179 5.74 13.16 -2.52
C LYS A 179 4.42 13.92 -2.38
N VAL A 180 4.22 14.57 -1.23
CA VAL A 180 3.06 15.46 -1.00
C VAL A 180 3.08 16.64 -1.97
N THR A 181 4.24 17.27 -2.16
CA THR A 181 4.40 18.36 -3.12
C THR A 181 4.20 17.90 -4.57
N ALA A 182 4.61 16.68 -4.89
CA ALA A 182 4.38 16.07 -6.20
C ALA A 182 2.89 15.79 -6.48
N GLY A 183 2.04 15.68 -5.44
CA GLY A 183 0.60 15.56 -5.58
C GLY A 183 0.02 14.22 -5.12
N ALA A 184 0.70 13.50 -4.24
CA ALA A 184 0.13 12.32 -3.61
C ALA A 184 -1.12 12.68 -2.78
N ASP A 185 -2.20 11.94 -2.95
CA ASP A 185 -3.46 12.10 -2.21
C ASP A 185 -3.46 11.25 -0.93
N PHE A 186 -2.82 10.08 -0.97
CA PHE A 186 -2.64 9.22 0.21
C PHE A 186 -1.23 8.60 0.24
N ILE A 187 -0.85 8.18 1.45
CA ILE A 187 0.42 7.51 1.71
C ILE A 187 0.13 6.18 2.40
N GLN A 188 0.79 5.12 1.96
CA GLN A 188 0.86 3.86 2.68
C GLN A 188 2.28 3.67 3.21
N THR A 189 2.41 3.39 4.51
CA THR A 189 3.74 3.25 5.11
C THR A 189 4.24 1.81 5.04
N GLN A 190 5.55 1.63 5.24
CA GLN A 190 6.10 0.33 5.60
C GLN A 190 5.44 -0.17 6.88
N ILE A 191 5.48 -1.50 7.12
CA ILE A 191 4.87 -2.13 8.28
C ILE A 191 5.40 -1.51 9.57
N VAL A 192 4.49 -1.10 10.43
CA VAL A 192 4.77 -0.53 11.75
C VAL A 192 4.80 -1.65 12.78
N TYR A 193 6.00 -1.99 13.25
CA TYR A 193 6.20 -2.81 14.44
C TYR A 193 6.74 -1.98 15.62
N ASN A 194 7.50 -0.93 15.32
CA ASN A 194 7.99 0.04 16.30
C ASN A 194 7.06 1.26 16.29
N VAL A 195 6.02 1.20 17.15
CA VAL A 195 5.00 2.26 17.24
C VAL A 195 5.57 3.57 17.76
N ASP A 196 6.52 3.53 18.70
CA ASP A 196 7.13 4.74 19.26
C ASP A 196 7.90 5.51 18.19
N LYS A 197 8.72 4.83 17.39
CA LYS A 197 9.45 5.44 16.28
C LYS A 197 8.52 5.96 15.19
N PHE A 198 7.41 5.25 14.95
CA PHE A 198 6.36 5.71 14.02
C PHE A 198 5.68 6.98 14.54
N ALA A 199 5.37 7.05 15.86
CA ALA A 199 4.78 8.24 16.48
C ALA A 199 5.72 9.45 16.41
N GLU A 200 7.02 9.25 16.60
CA GLU A 200 8.04 10.29 16.41
C GLU A 200 8.07 10.80 14.96
N TRP A 201 8.04 9.88 13.97
CA TRP A 201 7.95 10.26 12.57
C TRP A 201 6.66 11.04 12.27
N MET A 202 5.50 10.58 12.79
CA MET A 202 4.21 11.27 12.63
C MET A 202 4.22 12.66 13.30
N LYS A 203 4.93 12.82 14.42
CA LYS A 203 5.16 14.17 14.99
C LYS A 203 5.83 15.09 13.99
N GLY A 204 6.92 14.65 13.36
CA GLY A 204 7.59 15.44 12.30
C GLY A 204 6.69 15.70 11.07
N VAL A 205 5.77 14.78 10.75
CA VAL A 205 4.75 14.96 9.69
C VAL A 205 3.77 16.07 10.07
N ARG A 206 3.29 16.09 11.32
CA ARG A 206 2.40 17.15 11.84
C ARG A 206 3.09 18.50 11.95
N ASP A 207 4.30 18.54 12.47
CA ASP A 207 5.09 19.78 12.64
C ASP A 207 5.28 20.53 11.30
N ARG A 208 5.17 19.82 10.17
CA ARG A 208 5.22 20.39 8.81
C ARG A 208 3.83 20.53 8.14
N GLY A 209 2.74 20.27 8.85
CA GLY A 209 1.37 20.34 8.33
C GLY A 209 1.08 19.35 7.18
N LEU A 210 1.89 18.28 7.03
CA LEU A 210 1.74 17.36 5.90
C LEU A 210 0.51 16.47 6.04
N HIS A 211 0.10 16.13 7.26
CA HIS A 211 -1.09 15.32 7.56
C HIS A 211 -2.42 15.98 7.15
N GLU A 212 -2.43 17.29 6.99
CA GLU A 212 -3.59 18.03 6.48
C GLU A 212 -3.69 17.96 4.94
N ARG A 213 -2.57 17.71 4.28
CA ARG A 213 -2.42 17.72 2.82
C ARG A 213 -2.48 16.34 2.19
N VAL A 214 -2.20 15.29 2.95
CA VAL A 214 -2.17 13.90 2.47
C VAL A 214 -2.71 12.97 3.55
N LYS A 215 -3.41 11.91 3.15
CA LYS A 215 -3.95 10.92 4.08
C LYS A 215 -2.92 9.83 4.34
N VAL A 216 -2.52 9.63 5.60
CA VAL A 216 -1.51 8.63 5.97
C VAL A 216 -2.21 7.35 6.46
N LEU A 217 -1.94 6.24 5.78
CA LEU A 217 -2.38 4.89 6.15
C LEU A 217 -1.18 4.13 6.71
N ALA A 218 -1.23 3.75 7.99
CA ALA A 218 -0.18 2.99 8.64
C ALA A 218 -0.16 1.55 8.15
N GLY A 219 0.98 1.07 7.66
CA GLY A 219 1.16 -0.34 7.31
C GLY A 219 1.14 -1.22 8.55
N VAL A 220 0.36 -2.31 8.54
CA VAL A 220 0.30 -3.29 9.63
C VAL A 220 0.32 -4.69 9.05
N ALA A 221 0.89 -5.66 9.77
CA ALA A 221 0.92 -7.04 9.30
C ALA A 221 0.89 -8.04 10.46
N PRO A 222 0.12 -9.12 10.37
CA PRO A 222 0.20 -10.23 11.31
C PRO A 222 1.49 -11.03 11.10
N ILE A 223 1.99 -11.67 12.15
CA ILE A 223 3.21 -12.48 12.10
C ILE A 223 2.88 -13.96 12.31
N LYS A 224 3.06 -14.79 11.30
CA LYS A 224 2.74 -16.24 11.35
C LYS A 224 3.69 -17.05 12.23
N SER A 225 4.94 -16.63 12.39
CA SER A 225 5.96 -17.42 13.08
C SER A 225 7.12 -16.57 13.62
N VAL A 226 7.83 -17.09 14.61
CA VAL A 226 9.07 -16.47 15.11
C VAL A 226 10.12 -16.34 14.01
N GLY A 227 10.19 -17.33 13.09
CA GLY A 227 11.09 -17.27 11.93
C GLY A 227 10.79 -16.11 11.01
N ALA A 228 9.49 -15.83 10.74
CA ALA A 228 9.07 -14.67 9.95
C ALA A 228 9.46 -13.34 10.63
N ALA A 229 9.25 -13.22 11.96
CA ALA A 229 9.67 -12.04 12.72
C ALA A 229 11.18 -11.78 12.60
N ARG A 230 11.99 -12.82 12.80
CA ARG A 230 13.45 -12.73 12.66
C ARG A 230 13.91 -12.39 11.25
N TYR A 231 13.26 -12.99 10.24
CA TYR A 231 13.54 -12.69 8.84
C TYR A 231 13.27 -11.20 8.54
N MET A 232 12.09 -10.70 8.91
CA MET A 232 11.74 -9.28 8.74
C MET A 232 12.74 -8.37 9.43
N LYS A 233 13.13 -8.69 10.66
CA LYS A 233 14.10 -7.91 11.44
C LYS A 233 15.48 -7.83 10.78
N THR A 234 15.97 -8.95 10.21
CA THR A 234 17.39 -9.06 9.81
C THR A 234 17.62 -9.02 8.31
N ARG A 235 16.57 -9.27 7.49
CA ARG A 235 16.72 -9.48 6.04
C ARG A 235 15.87 -8.50 5.19
N VAL A 236 14.90 -7.83 5.79
CA VAL A 236 14.06 -6.87 5.05
C VAL A 236 14.56 -5.44 5.32
N PRO A 237 15.18 -4.78 4.33
CA PRO A 237 15.69 -3.42 4.51
C PRO A 237 14.60 -2.42 4.90
N GLY A 238 14.88 -1.58 5.90
CA GLY A 238 13.96 -0.55 6.36
C GLY A 238 12.77 -1.07 7.17
N MET A 239 12.81 -2.32 7.61
CA MET A 239 11.89 -2.87 8.60
C MET A 239 12.50 -2.69 10.00
N ASP A 240 11.71 -2.18 10.92
CA ASP A 240 12.11 -2.01 12.33
C ASP A 240 11.23 -2.89 13.22
N VAL A 241 11.77 -4.07 13.59
CA VAL A 241 11.10 -5.04 14.45
C VAL A 241 11.80 -5.06 15.82
N PRO A 242 11.20 -4.49 16.89
CA PRO A 242 11.75 -4.52 18.25
C PRO A 242 11.97 -5.93 18.78
N ASP A 243 12.99 -6.10 19.64
CA ASP A 243 13.28 -7.38 20.29
C ASP A 243 12.10 -7.89 21.13
N SER A 244 11.33 -7.00 21.73
CA SER A 244 10.14 -7.32 22.50
C SER A 244 9.09 -8.10 21.70
N ILE A 245 8.94 -7.79 20.39
CA ILE A 245 8.03 -8.53 19.49
C ILE A 245 8.50 -9.97 19.29
N VAL A 246 9.80 -10.15 19.02
CA VAL A 246 10.37 -11.49 18.86
C VAL A 246 10.24 -12.29 20.17
N ALA A 247 10.54 -11.66 21.32
CA ALA A 247 10.41 -12.27 22.63
C ALA A 247 8.96 -12.66 22.95
N ARG A 248 7.97 -11.78 22.64
CA ARG A 248 6.55 -12.06 22.82
C ARG A 248 6.13 -13.31 22.04
N LEU A 249 6.49 -13.43 20.78
CA LEU A 249 6.19 -14.60 19.95
C LEU A 249 6.91 -15.88 20.42
N GLN A 250 8.08 -15.76 21.03
CA GLN A 250 8.82 -16.90 21.61
C GLN A 250 8.23 -17.34 22.96
N GLY A 251 7.50 -16.47 23.64
CA GLY A 251 6.89 -16.72 24.96
C GLY A 251 5.66 -17.61 24.92
N VAL A 252 5.17 -17.99 23.72
CA VAL A 252 3.99 -18.85 23.56
C VAL A 252 4.34 -20.18 22.88
N PRO A 253 3.58 -21.27 23.12
CA PRO A 253 3.74 -22.52 22.39
C PRO A 253 3.66 -22.34 20.87
N ARG A 254 4.38 -23.21 20.13
CA ARG A 254 4.52 -23.08 18.67
C ARG A 254 3.17 -23.02 17.93
N GLU A 255 2.21 -23.78 18.36
CA GLU A 255 0.85 -23.84 17.80
C GLU A 255 0.03 -22.57 18.05
N GLN A 256 0.41 -21.75 19.02
CA GLN A 256 -0.26 -20.49 19.37
C GLN A 256 0.40 -19.25 18.76
N VAL A 257 1.58 -19.37 18.13
CA VAL A 257 2.35 -18.24 17.62
C VAL A 257 1.58 -17.43 16.56
N SER A 258 0.84 -18.09 15.68
CA SER A 258 0.02 -17.39 14.67
C SER A 258 -1.11 -16.59 15.30
N GLY A 259 -1.82 -17.14 16.30
CA GLY A 259 -2.84 -16.41 17.05
C GLY A 259 -2.25 -15.23 17.85
N GLU A 260 -1.05 -15.42 18.44
CA GLU A 260 -0.35 -14.32 19.12
C GLU A 260 0.10 -13.24 18.13
N GLY A 261 0.49 -13.62 16.92
CA GLY A 261 0.80 -12.68 15.83
C GLY A 261 -0.40 -11.87 15.35
N ILE A 262 -1.62 -12.44 15.37
CA ILE A 262 -2.86 -11.71 15.13
C ILE A 262 -3.11 -10.71 16.26
N LYS A 263 -3.03 -11.15 17.53
CA LYS A 263 -3.20 -10.25 18.69
C LYS A 263 -2.21 -9.08 18.67
N LEU A 264 -0.95 -9.37 18.36
CA LEU A 264 0.07 -8.34 18.20
C LEU A 264 -0.32 -7.31 17.12
N CYS A 265 -0.82 -7.78 15.96
CA CYS A 265 -1.28 -6.89 14.90
C CYS A 265 -2.46 -6.01 15.37
N VAL A 266 -3.42 -6.57 16.11
CA VAL A 266 -4.55 -5.83 16.70
C VAL A 266 -4.07 -4.79 17.72
N ASP A 267 -3.11 -5.12 18.58
CA ASP A 267 -2.53 -4.19 19.53
C ASP A 267 -1.85 -3.01 18.82
N ILE A 268 -1.12 -3.28 17.74
CA ILE A 268 -0.50 -2.23 16.92
C ILE A 268 -1.57 -1.37 16.24
N ILE A 269 -2.61 -1.96 15.67
CA ILE A 269 -3.73 -1.23 15.05
C ILE A 269 -4.35 -0.27 16.05
N ASN A 270 -4.64 -0.72 17.27
CA ASN A 270 -5.22 0.11 18.31
C ASN A 270 -4.30 1.27 18.71
N GLN A 271 -2.98 1.05 18.78
CA GLN A 271 -2.02 2.09 19.10
C GLN A 271 -1.87 3.12 17.97
N VAL A 272 -1.72 2.68 16.71
CA VAL A 272 -1.54 3.61 15.57
C VAL A 272 -2.80 4.44 15.30
N ARG A 273 -3.98 3.93 15.63
CA ARG A 273 -5.26 4.63 15.48
C ARG A 273 -5.38 5.86 16.40
N GLU A 274 -4.70 5.84 17.55
CA GLU A 274 -4.66 6.97 18.49
C GLU A 274 -3.62 8.04 18.09
N ILE A 275 -2.78 7.78 17.10
CA ILE A 275 -1.78 8.75 16.65
C ILE A 275 -2.43 9.77 15.73
N GLU A 276 -2.44 11.02 16.16
CA GLU A 276 -2.99 12.13 15.39
C GLU A 276 -2.37 12.23 13.98
N GLY A 277 -3.23 12.36 12.96
CA GLY A 277 -2.83 12.45 11.55
C GLY A 277 -2.78 11.09 10.83
N VAL A 278 -3.00 9.97 11.56
CA VAL A 278 -3.20 8.65 10.92
C VAL A 278 -4.66 8.56 10.48
N ALA A 279 -4.88 8.42 9.17
CA ALA A 279 -6.21 8.39 8.55
C ALA A 279 -6.74 6.97 8.33
N GLY A 280 -5.94 5.94 8.58
CA GLY A 280 -6.32 4.56 8.37
C GLY A 280 -5.13 3.60 8.47
N ILE A 281 -5.38 2.34 8.10
CA ILE A 281 -4.38 1.29 8.05
C ILE A 281 -4.31 0.63 6.67
N HIS A 282 -3.15 0.07 6.39
CA HIS A 282 -2.91 -0.82 5.26
C HIS A 282 -2.48 -2.19 5.77
N VAL A 283 -3.35 -3.20 5.66
CA VAL A 283 -3.11 -4.55 6.17
C VAL A 283 -2.38 -5.38 5.12
N MET A 284 -1.13 -5.73 5.40
CA MET A 284 -0.27 -6.57 4.56
C MET A 284 -0.23 -8.01 5.12
N ALA A 285 -1.32 -8.75 4.94
CA ALA A 285 -1.40 -10.15 5.33
C ALA A 285 -0.80 -11.05 4.22
N ILE A 286 0.51 -11.02 4.09
CA ILE A 286 1.26 -11.68 3.01
C ILE A 286 0.95 -13.18 2.96
N GLU A 287 0.25 -13.63 1.90
CA GLU A 287 -0.23 -14.99 1.70
C GLU A 287 -1.00 -15.55 2.92
N TRP A 288 -1.77 -14.70 3.55
CA TRP A 288 -2.62 -15.03 4.71
C TRP A 288 -3.86 -14.13 4.77
N GLU A 289 -4.49 -13.93 3.66
CA GLU A 289 -5.66 -13.07 3.50
C GLU A 289 -6.82 -13.50 4.42
N GLU A 290 -6.88 -14.79 4.78
CA GLU A 290 -7.87 -15.34 5.71
C GLU A 290 -7.80 -14.78 7.13
N ALA A 291 -6.63 -14.22 7.54
CA ALA A 291 -6.50 -13.58 8.85
C ALA A 291 -7.10 -12.17 8.89
N VAL A 292 -7.31 -11.53 7.74
CA VAL A 292 -7.78 -10.13 7.68
C VAL A 292 -9.14 -9.93 8.35
N PRO A 293 -10.17 -10.77 8.09
CA PRO A 293 -11.46 -10.65 8.77
C PRO A 293 -11.34 -10.70 10.30
N GLU A 294 -10.60 -11.67 10.84
CA GLU A 294 -10.39 -11.85 12.28
C GLU A 294 -9.69 -10.66 12.91
N ILE A 295 -8.63 -10.14 12.26
CA ILE A 295 -7.89 -8.96 12.71
C ILE A 295 -8.80 -7.74 12.79
N LEU A 296 -9.60 -7.50 11.75
CA LEU A 296 -10.44 -6.32 11.67
C LEU A 296 -11.64 -6.37 12.62
N GLU A 297 -12.20 -7.55 12.83
CA GLU A 297 -13.24 -7.78 13.84
C GLU A 297 -12.70 -7.54 15.24
N ALA A 298 -11.55 -8.14 15.58
CA ALA A 298 -10.92 -7.98 16.90
C ALA A 298 -10.45 -6.53 17.15
N ALA A 299 -10.10 -5.77 16.11
CA ALA A 299 -9.76 -4.35 16.20
C ALA A 299 -11.00 -3.42 16.24
N GLY A 300 -12.23 -3.97 16.16
CA GLY A 300 -13.47 -3.18 16.15
C GLY A 300 -13.60 -2.30 14.91
N LEU A 301 -13.08 -2.75 13.76
CA LEU A 301 -13.11 -2.02 12.48
C LEU A 301 -14.19 -2.52 11.53
N LEU A 302 -15.02 -3.45 11.94
CA LEU A 302 -16.18 -3.95 11.19
C LEU A 302 -17.49 -3.53 11.85
N PRO A 303 -18.59 -3.33 11.08
CA PRO A 303 -18.63 -3.37 9.59
C PRO A 303 -17.96 -2.16 8.95
N ARG A 304 -17.48 -2.32 7.72
CA ARG A 304 -16.93 -1.18 6.96
C ARG A 304 -18.01 -0.19 6.53
N PRO A 305 -17.67 1.13 6.45
CA PRO A 305 -18.58 2.14 5.94
C PRO A 305 -19.09 1.79 4.54
N ARG A 306 -20.39 1.96 4.31
CA ARG A 306 -21.01 1.81 2.99
C ARG A 306 -21.54 3.14 2.52
N PHE A 307 -21.11 3.57 1.35
CA PHE A 307 -21.64 4.75 0.70
C PHE A 307 -22.59 4.30 -0.42
N VAL A 308 -23.82 4.80 -0.37
CA VAL A 308 -24.78 4.57 -1.46
C VAL A 308 -24.22 5.23 -2.72
N PRO A 309 -24.25 4.57 -3.89
CA PRO A 309 -23.72 5.09 -5.15
C PRO A 309 -24.35 6.40 -5.60
#